data_fcf4193bf3875d2790fe51f2fd9567d7
#
_entry.id   fcf4193bf3875d2790fe51f2fd9567d7
#
_cell.length_a   1.000
_cell.length_b   1.000
_cell.length_c   1.000
_cell.angle_alpha   90.00
_cell.angle_beta   90.00
_cell.angle_gamma   90.00
#
_symmetry.space_group_name_H-M   'P 1'
#
loop_
_entity.id
_entity.type
_entity.pdbx_description
1 polymer ?
#
loop_
_entity_poly.entity_id
_entity_poly.type
_entity_poly.pdbx_seq_one_letter_code
_entity_poly.pdbx_strand_id
1 'polypeptide(L)'
;MRLPFLAFLCSTVLALEYPRKPADPQPSGWPLTVEERAYVVEKPEYDRRPGRESNQHLPQLWPVVPTAGFFGGDSWLKIHEGLVKTVQANPGPVDVLLVGDSITIQWGASWAKQFPDRKAVNIGIGGDKTQNVLWRLDHGGVAGLQPKTILLMIGNNNMFFTPETGVAAAAKGVETCARNLREKFPDAELIVAKILPCHAPKSRFYEDILLTNAEIDKLNLGADPKIRVLDLTADFLNADGTIKKALYTPDNIHLSPEGYAAYAARLKPLLEATSKR
;
A
#
# COMPACT_ATOMS: atom_id res chain seq x y z
N MET A 1 -7.89 -38.73 -4.99
CA MET A 1 -8.42 -37.89 -6.06
C MET A 1 -8.51 -36.44 -5.48
N ARG A 2 -7.47 -35.64 -5.62
CA ARG A 2 -7.44 -34.27 -5.13
C ARG A 2 -7.83 -33.35 -6.29
N LEU A 3 -8.96 -32.67 -6.13
CA LEU A 3 -9.63 -31.83 -7.11
C LEU A 3 -8.87 -30.55 -7.43
N PRO A 4 -9.06 -29.97 -8.62
CA PRO A 4 -8.44 -28.74 -9.08
C PRO A 4 -9.10 -27.48 -8.48
N PHE A 5 -9.40 -27.50 -7.17
CA PHE A 5 -10.05 -26.39 -6.48
C PHE A 5 -9.13 -25.14 -6.34
N LEU A 6 -7.80 -25.38 -6.26
CA LEU A 6 -6.84 -24.29 -6.12
C LEU A 6 -6.67 -23.44 -7.41
N ALA A 7 -6.76 -24.07 -8.57
CA ALA A 7 -6.61 -23.36 -9.85
C ALA A 7 -7.81 -22.46 -10.15
N PHE A 8 -9.00 -22.87 -9.71
CA PHE A 8 -10.22 -22.09 -9.90
C PHE A 8 -10.28 -20.86 -8.98
N LEU A 9 -9.83 -21.01 -7.72
CA LEU A 9 -9.74 -19.89 -6.78
C LEU A 9 -8.68 -18.85 -7.20
N CYS A 10 -7.54 -19.30 -7.72
CA CYS A 10 -6.50 -18.39 -8.18
C CYS A 10 -6.97 -17.53 -9.38
N SER A 11 -7.69 -18.13 -10.33
CA SER A 11 -8.27 -17.38 -11.46
C SER A 11 -9.39 -16.42 -11.02
N THR A 12 -10.17 -16.80 -10.00
CA THR A 12 -11.25 -15.95 -9.47
C THR A 12 -10.69 -14.74 -8.71
N VAL A 13 -9.59 -14.92 -7.94
CA VAL A 13 -8.93 -13.83 -7.22
C VAL A 13 -8.36 -12.78 -8.17
N LEU A 14 -7.75 -13.21 -9.28
CA LEU A 14 -7.22 -12.30 -10.30
C LEU A 14 -8.31 -11.58 -11.09
N ALA A 15 -9.52 -12.14 -11.14
CA ALA A 15 -10.68 -11.54 -11.78
C ALA A 15 -11.55 -10.69 -10.85
N LEU A 16 -11.24 -10.66 -9.54
CA LEU A 16 -11.96 -9.82 -8.59
C LEU A 16 -11.64 -8.36 -8.86
N GLU A 17 -12.52 -7.71 -9.59
CA GLU A 17 -12.50 -6.26 -9.70
C GLU A 17 -12.97 -5.66 -8.39
N TYR A 18 -12.10 -4.86 -7.77
CA TYR A 18 -12.53 -4.01 -6.68
C TYR A 18 -13.05 -2.71 -7.27
N PRO A 19 -14.33 -2.47 -7.19
CA PRO A 19 -14.79 -1.23 -6.60
C PRO A 19 -15.90 -1.47 -5.58
N ARG A 20 -15.73 -0.97 -4.39
CA ARG A 20 -16.86 -0.67 -3.53
C ARG A 20 -17.39 0.69 -3.87
N LYS A 21 -18.71 0.77 -3.94
CA LYS A 21 -19.36 2.08 -3.96
C LYS A 21 -19.00 2.82 -2.67
N PRO A 22 -18.58 4.09 -2.73
CA PRO A 22 -18.17 4.86 -1.56
C PRO A 22 -19.21 4.92 -0.43
N ALA A 23 -20.48 4.68 -0.75
CA ALA A 23 -21.59 4.71 0.19
C ALA A 23 -21.86 3.37 0.93
N ASP A 24 -21.10 2.33 0.60
CA ASP A 24 -21.29 1.02 1.25
C ASP A 24 -20.10 0.69 2.16
N PRO A 25 -20.15 1.07 3.45
CA PRO A 25 -19.10 0.75 4.42
C PRO A 25 -19.05 -0.73 4.77
N GLN A 26 -20.05 -1.49 4.33
CA GLN A 26 -20.12 -2.93 4.57
C GLN A 26 -19.48 -3.70 3.43
N PRO A 27 -18.87 -4.85 3.72
CA PRO A 27 -18.35 -5.73 2.69
C PRO A 27 -19.43 -6.37 1.79
N SER A 28 -20.67 -5.91 1.86
CA SER A 28 -21.84 -6.48 1.19
C SER A 28 -21.77 -6.46 -0.34
N GLY A 29 -21.03 -5.57 -0.93
CA GLY A 29 -20.81 -5.51 -2.39
C GLY A 29 -19.63 -6.34 -2.89
N TRP A 30 -18.89 -6.98 -2.00
CA TRP A 30 -17.71 -7.76 -2.34
C TRP A 30 -18.07 -9.12 -2.95
N PRO A 31 -17.40 -9.56 -4.02
CA PRO A 31 -17.75 -10.81 -4.70
C PRO A 31 -17.36 -12.08 -3.91
N LEU A 32 -16.96 -11.97 -2.66
CA LEU A 32 -16.71 -13.10 -1.78
C LEU A 32 -18.02 -13.74 -1.32
N THR A 33 -18.00 -15.04 -1.11
CA THR A 33 -19.07 -15.74 -0.41
C THR A 33 -19.20 -15.24 1.03
N VAL A 34 -20.37 -15.47 1.66
CA VAL A 34 -20.60 -15.08 3.06
C VAL A 34 -19.53 -15.72 3.98
N GLU A 35 -19.17 -16.97 3.70
CA GLU A 35 -18.21 -17.72 4.48
C GLU A 35 -16.77 -17.19 4.30
N GLU A 36 -16.35 -16.92 3.08
CA GLU A 36 -15.07 -16.28 2.77
C GLU A 36 -14.96 -14.89 3.39
N ARG A 37 -16.04 -14.13 3.32
CA ARG A 37 -16.13 -12.80 3.92
C ARG A 37 -15.99 -12.84 5.43
N ALA A 38 -16.76 -13.67 6.12
CA ALA A 38 -16.67 -13.85 7.57
C ALA A 38 -15.26 -14.25 8.00
N TYR A 39 -14.64 -15.12 7.23
CA TYR A 39 -13.29 -15.59 7.51
C TYR A 39 -12.22 -14.52 7.36
N VAL A 40 -12.30 -13.67 6.33
CA VAL A 40 -11.22 -12.73 5.97
C VAL A 40 -11.49 -11.31 6.47
N VAL A 41 -12.76 -10.87 6.51
CA VAL A 41 -13.15 -9.49 6.82
C VAL A 41 -13.64 -9.32 8.24
N GLU A 42 -14.45 -10.26 8.73
CA GLU A 42 -15.13 -10.14 10.03
C GLU A 42 -14.29 -10.62 11.22
N LYS A 43 -13.10 -11.18 10.96
CA LYS A 43 -12.13 -11.52 12.00
C LYS A 43 -10.93 -10.56 11.97
N PRO A 44 -11.12 -9.29 12.35
CA PRO A 44 -10.04 -8.30 12.35
C PRO A 44 -8.92 -8.63 13.34
N GLU A 45 -9.20 -9.42 14.35
CA GLU A 45 -8.24 -9.93 15.35
C GLU A 45 -7.43 -11.12 14.83
N TYR A 46 -7.35 -11.23 13.56
CA TYR A 46 -6.61 -12.21 12.84
C TYR A 46 -5.17 -12.34 13.36
N ASP A 47 -4.96 -13.34 14.19
CA ASP A 47 -3.67 -13.66 14.74
C ASP A 47 -2.82 -14.37 13.69
N ARG A 48 -1.85 -13.66 13.16
CA ARG A 48 -0.94 -14.11 12.12
C ARG A 48 0.33 -14.76 12.65
N ARG A 49 0.33 -15.15 13.91
CA ARG A 49 1.47 -15.88 14.48
C ARG A 49 1.60 -17.23 13.80
N PRO A 50 2.82 -17.66 13.45
CA PRO A 50 3.05 -19.00 12.89
C PRO A 50 2.45 -20.08 13.79
N GLY A 51 1.73 -21.02 13.20
CA GLY A 51 1.15 -22.18 13.89
C GLY A 51 -0.34 -22.08 14.26
N ARG A 52 -1.06 -21.03 13.86
CA ARG A 52 -2.52 -20.98 14.00
C ARG A 52 -3.20 -21.34 12.68
N GLU A 53 -3.86 -22.48 12.67
CA GLU A 53 -4.48 -23.10 11.50
C GLU A 53 -5.61 -22.30 10.85
N SER A 54 -6.20 -21.33 11.57
CA SER A 54 -7.36 -20.58 11.10
C SER A 54 -7.11 -19.67 9.89
N ASN A 55 -5.85 -19.51 9.48
CA ASN A 55 -5.41 -18.45 8.61
C ASN A 55 -4.90 -18.89 7.23
N GLN A 56 -4.97 -20.17 6.93
CA GLN A 56 -4.29 -20.76 5.77
C GLN A 56 -5.16 -20.90 4.52
N HIS A 57 -6.48 -20.65 4.61
CA HIS A 57 -7.36 -21.13 3.55
C HIS A 57 -7.43 -20.25 2.30
N LEU A 58 -7.20 -18.94 2.40
CA LEU A 58 -7.31 -18.03 1.25
C LEU A 58 -6.26 -16.90 1.27
N PRO A 59 -4.97 -17.19 1.39
CA PRO A 59 -3.93 -16.16 1.50
C PRO A 59 -3.89 -15.21 0.30
N GLN A 60 -4.29 -15.66 -0.88
CA GLN A 60 -4.31 -14.86 -2.10
C GLN A 60 -5.39 -13.75 -2.06
N LEU A 61 -6.41 -13.89 -1.22
CA LEU A 61 -7.45 -12.87 -1.02
C LEU A 61 -7.01 -11.76 -0.06
N TRP A 62 -6.08 -12.03 0.85
CA TRP A 62 -5.71 -11.09 1.89
C TRP A 62 -5.32 -9.71 1.38
N PRO A 63 -4.49 -9.58 0.34
CA PRO A 63 -4.05 -8.26 -0.11
C PRO A 63 -5.17 -7.37 -0.64
N VAL A 64 -6.29 -7.94 -1.05
CA VAL A 64 -7.41 -7.20 -1.68
C VAL A 64 -8.64 -7.08 -0.79
N VAL A 65 -8.67 -7.75 0.37
CA VAL A 65 -9.81 -7.71 1.29
C VAL A 65 -9.51 -6.78 2.46
N PRO A 66 -10.29 -5.70 2.67
CA PRO A 66 -10.07 -4.76 3.76
C PRO A 66 -10.05 -5.47 5.11
N THR A 67 -8.96 -5.27 5.87
CA THR A 67 -8.76 -5.92 7.16
C THR A 67 -8.04 -4.95 8.09
N ALA A 68 -8.54 -4.78 9.32
CA ALA A 68 -7.88 -3.98 10.34
C ALA A 68 -6.46 -4.51 10.62
N GLY A 69 -5.52 -3.59 10.87
CA GLY A 69 -4.17 -3.97 11.23
C GLY A 69 -4.10 -4.52 12.65
N PHE A 70 -3.14 -5.42 12.87
CA PHE A 70 -2.93 -6.03 14.18
C PHE A 70 -1.50 -5.85 14.69
N PHE A 71 -0.66 -5.12 13.97
CA PHE A 71 0.72 -4.93 14.41
C PHE A 71 0.75 -4.13 15.72
N GLY A 72 1.20 -4.77 16.81
CA GLY A 72 1.22 -4.15 18.14
C GLY A 72 -0.13 -4.17 18.88
N GLY A 73 -1.05 -5.08 18.56
CA GLY A 73 -2.36 -5.21 19.23
C GLY A 73 -3.22 -3.95 19.05
N ASP A 74 -3.87 -3.51 20.13
CA ASP A 74 -4.74 -2.31 20.12
C ASP A 74 -4.01 -1.01 19.74
N SER A 75 -2.68 -1.00 19.72
CA SER A 75 -1.91 0.19 19.39
C SER A 75 -2.14 0.63 17.94
N TRP A 76 -2.31 -0.29 16.99
CA TRP A 76 -2.61 0.05 15.61
C TRP A 76 -3.95 0.79 15.46
N LEU A 77 -5.01 0.30 16.12
CA LEU A 77 -6.32 0.97 16.13
C LEU A 77 -6.23 2.36 16.75
N LYS A 78 -5.51 2.52 17.86
CA LYS A 78 -5.30 3.83 18.50
C LYS A 78 -4.57 4.81 17.59
N ILE A 79 -3.57 4.33 16.85
CA ILE A 79 -2.86 5.15 15.85
C ILE A 79 -3.84 5.56 14.74
N HIS A 80 -4.61 4.61 14.21
CA HIS A 80 -5.62 4.91 13.20
C HIS A 80 -6.66 5.93 13.69
N GLU A 81 -7.23 5.74 14.88
CA GLU A 81 -8.16 6.68 15.50
C GLU A 81 -7.55 8.08 15.68
N GLY A 82 -6.28 8.16 16.07
CA GLY A 82 -5.54 9.42 16.15
C GLY A 82 -5.40 10.11 14.79
N LEU A 83 -5.10 9.36 13.74
CA LEU A 83 -5.05 9.87 12.38
C LEU A 83 -6.42 10.34 11.90
N VAL A 84 -7.49 9.58 12.16
CA VAL A 84 -8.87 9.98 11.82
C VAL A 84 -9.24 11.30 12.48
N LYS A 85 -8.95 11.45 13.78
CA LYS A 85 -9.18 12.72 14.50
C LYS A 85 -8.40 13.89 13.87
N THR A 86 -7.14 13.67 13.50
CA THR A 86 -6.30 14.68 12.87
C THR A 86 -6.84 15.08 11.49
N VAL A 87 -7.25 14.11 10.68
CA VAL A 87 -7.86 14.34 9.36
C VAL A 87 -9.17 15.11 9.50
N GLN A 88 -10.06 14.69 10.40
CA GLN A 88 -11.35 15.33 10.63
C GLN A 88 -11.24 16.75 11.20
N ALA A 89 -10.19 17.02 11.99
CA ALA A 89 -9.91 18.36 12.50
C ALA A 89 -9.35 19.32 11.42
N ASN A 90 -8.84 18.77 10.30
CA ASN A 90 -8.21 19.53 9.22
C ASN A 90 -8.77 19.12 7.84
N PRO A 91 -10.09 19.24 7.62
CA PRO A 91 -10.69 18.89 6.34
C PRO A 91 -10.30 19.87 5.25
N GLY A 92 -10.57 19.50 4.00
CA GLY A 92 -10.42 20.37 2.85
C GLY A 92 -9.16 20.15 2.02
N PRO A 93 -8.71 21.19 1.30
CA PRO A 93 -7.66 21.06 0.33
C PRO A 93 -6.29 20.72 0.95
N VAL A 94 -5.62 19.73 0.38
CA VAL A 94 -4.22 19.40 0.66
C VAL A 94 -3.46 19.22 -0.66
N ASP A 95 -2.19 19.61 -0.68
CA ASP A 95 -1.42 19.46 -1.92
C ASP A 95 -1.08 18.01 -2.17
N VAL A 96 -0.68 17.27 -1.11
CA VAL A 96 -0.32 15.85 -1.24
C VAL A 96 -0.86 15.03 -0.07
N LEU A 97 -1.55 13.94 -0.39
CA LEU A 97 -1.92 12.90 0.56
C LEU A 97 -0.90 11.76 0.45
N LEU A 98 -0.21 11.44 1.54
CA LEU A 98 0.75 10.35 1.63
C LEU A 98 0.06 9.12 2.23
N VAL A 99 0.01 8.03 1.47
CA VAL A 99 -0.66 6.77 1.83
C VAL A 99 0.35 5.63 1.77
N GLY A 100 0.46 4.85 2.84
CA GLY A 100 1.38 3.71 2.88
C GLY A 100 1.69 3.22 4.28
N ASP A 101 2.87 2.68 4.43
CA ASP A 101 3.38 2.02 5.63
C ASP A 101 4.42 2.84 6.41
N SER A 102 5.41 2.14 7.03
CA SER A 102 6.47 2.79 7.81
C SER A 102 7.36 3.72 6.99
N ILE A 103 7.63 3.41 5.73
CA ILE A 103 8.43 4.28 4.85
C ILE A 103 7.64 5.57 4.56
N THR A 104 6.33 5.46 4.43
CA THR A 104 5.45 6.62 4.23
C THR A 104 5.38 7.50 5.48
N ILE A 105 5.12 6.93 6.67
CA ILE A 105 5.02 7.75 7.90
C ILE A 105 6.35 8.45 8.22
N GLN A 106 7.48 7.81 7.91
CA GLN A 106 8.81 8.36 8.19
C GLN A 106 9.24 9.49 7.27
N TRP A 107 8.45 9.86 6.25
CA TRP A 107 8.69 11.13 5.53
C TRP A 107 8.82 12.30 6.50
N GLY A 108 7.96 12.41 7.52
CA GLY A 108 8.09 13.33 8.65
C GLY A 108 8.74 14.68 8.29
N ALA A 109 9.81 15.04 9.00
CA ALA A 109 10.57 16.27 8.76
C ALA A 109 11.27 16.31 7.39
N SER A 110 11.56 15.16 6.77
CA SER A 110 12.15 15.11 5.43
C SER A 110 11.21 15.68 4.37
N TRP A 111 9.88 15.50 4.53
CA TRP A 111 8.92 16.10 3.61
C TRP A 111 9.02 17.63 3.59
N ALA A 112 8.93 18.26 4.77
CA ALA A 112 9.01 19.72 4.86
C ALA A 112 10.33 20.29 4.33
N LYS A 113 11.43 19.55 4.50
CA LYS A 113 12.74 19.93 3.95
C LYS A 113 12.80 19.85 2.42
N GLN A 114 12.22 18.80 1.83
CA GLN A 114 12.27 18.56 0.40
C GLN A 114 11.18 19.31 -0.38
N PHE A 115 10.03 19.57 0.26
CA PHE A 115 8.84 20.17 -0.33
C PHE A 115 8.24 21.25 0.58
N PRO A 116 9.00 22.34 0.87
CA PRO A 116 8.59 23.37 1.86
C PRO A 116 7.27 24.07 1.48
N ASP A 117 6.99 24.18 0.19
CA ASP A 117 5.81 24.88 -0.34
C ASP A 117 4.60 23.95 -0.59
N ARG A 118 4.64 22.71 -0.07
CA ARG A 118 3.57 21.74 -0.28
C ARG A 118 3.04 21.19 1.03
N LYS A 119 1.78 21.53 1.31
CA LYS A 119 1.05 20.98 2.45
C LYS A 119 0.77 19.49 2.19
N ALA A 120 1.34 18.64 3.02
CA ALA A 120 1.05 17.21 2.98
C ALA A 120 0.27 16.75 4.22
N VAL A 121 -0.64 15.81 4.01
CA VAL A 121 -1.23 14.99 5.06
C VAL A 121 -0.66 13.58 4.92
N ASN A 122 -0.04 13.10 5.97
CA ASN A 122 0.57 11.78 6.01
C ASN A 122 -0.30 10.84 6.85
N ILE A 123 -0.84 9.82 6.21
CA ILE A 123 -1.64 8.78 6.85
C ILE A 123 -0.96 7.41 6.85
N GLY A 124 0.36 7.35 6.70
CA GLY A 124 1.11 6.10 6.83
C GLY A 124 1.00 5.50 8.23
N ILE A 125 0.94 4.18 8.33
CA ILE A 125 1.06 3.43 9.60
C ILE A 125 2.11 2.34 9.44
N GLY A 126 3.05 2.27 10.37
CA GLY A 126 4.10 1.25 10.37
C GLY A 126 3.53 -0.17 10.37
N GLY A 127 4.09 -1.04 9.52
CA GLY A 127 3.66 -2.42 9.41
C GLY A 127 2.41 -2.65 8.55
N ASP A 128 1.79 -1.60 8.00
CA ASP A 128 0.64 -1.75 7.14
C ASP A 128 0.95 -2.58 5.89
N LYS A 129 -0.06 -3.35 5.52
CA LYS A 129 -0.19 -4.10 4.27
C LYS A 129 -1.28 -3.46 3.42
N THR A 130 -1.41 -3.91 2.18
CA THR A 130 -2.44 -3.41 1.26
C THR A 130 -3.85 -3.50 1.85
N GLN A 131 -4.20 -4.63 2.48
CA GLN A 131 -5.49 -4.83 3.14
C GLN A 131 -5.74 -3.87 4.32
N ASN A 132 -4.68 -3.47 5.03
CA ASN A 132 -4.81 -2.52 6.13
C ASN A 132 -5.08 -1.11 5.61
N VAL A 133 -4.40 -0.71 4.55
CA VAL A 133 -4.68 0.56 3.85
C VAL A 133 -6.13 0.58 3.37
N LEU A 134 -6.61 -0.47 2.68
CA LEU A 134 -7.98 -0.57 2.20
C LEU A 134 -8.99 -0.38 3.35
N TRP A 135 -8.77 -1.07 4.48
CA TRP A 135 -9.62 -0.93 5.65
C TRP A 135 -9.66 0.51 6.18
N ARG A 136 -8.50 1.16 6.30
CA ARG A 136 -8.41 2.54 6.80
C ARG A 136 -9.08 3.56 5.89
N LEU A 137 -9.00 3.36 4.57
CA LEU A 137 -9.66 4.22 3.61
C LEU A 137 -11.19 4.20 3.75
N ASP A 138 -11.75 3.06 4.17
CA ASP A 138 -13.19 2.90 4.40
C ASP A 138 -13.63 3.31 5.83
N HIS A 139 -12.68 3.44 6.75
CA HIS A 139 -12.94 3.74 8.17
C HIS A 139 -12.48 5.15 8.58
N GLY A 140 -12.74 6.13 7.73
CA GLY A 140 -12.54 7.55 8.06
C GLY A 140 -11.11 8.07 7.86
N GLY A 141 -10.17 7.23 7.47
CA GLY A 141 -8.76 7.62 7.33
C GLY A 141 -8.50 8.77 6.34
N VAL A 142 -9.47 9.10 5.50
CA VAL A 142 -9.37 10.17 4.48
C VAL A 142 -10.60 11.08 4.43
N ALA A 143 -11.49 10.97 5.40
CA ALA A 143 -12.77 11.67 5.40
C ALA A 143 -12.60 13.20 5.36
N GLY A 144 -13.23 13.86 4.38
CA GLY A 144 -13.22 15.31 4.24
C GLY A 144 -11.96 15.90 3.61
N LEU A 145 -10.95 15.10 3.26
CA LEU A 145 -9.78 15.57 2.52
C LEU A 145 -10.10 15.81 1.04
N GLN A 146 -9.39 16.77 0.45
CA GLN A 146 -9.44 17.08 -0.98
C GLN A 146 -8.01 17.16 -1.52
N PRO A 147 -7.33 16.03 -1.73
CA PRO A 147 -5.95 16.01 -2.20
C PRO A 147 -5.88 16.37 -3.69
N LYS A 148 -4.90 17.22 -4.06
CA LYS A 148 -4.54 17.46 -5.46
C LYS A 148 -3.75 16.28 -6.03
N THR A 149 -2.86 15.75 -5.21
CA THR A 149 -2.03 14.58 -5.55
C THR A 149 -2.04 13.57 -4.41
N ILE A 150 -2.02 12.30 -4.74
CA ILE A 150 -1.88 11.20 -3.78
C ILE A 150 -0.59 10.46 -4.12
N LEU A 151 0.24 10.20 -3.13
CA LEU A 151 1.39 9.31 -3.23
C LEU A 151 1.07 8.01 -2.47
N LEU A 152 0.96 6.92 -3.19
CA LEU A 152 0.76 5.58 -2.65
C LEU A 152 2.08 4.80 -2.74
N MET A 153 2.56 4.28 -1.62
CA MET A 153 3.61 3.27 -1.56
C MET A 153 3.27 2.24 -0.49
N ILE A 154 2.99 1.01 -0.92
CA ILE A 154 2.52 -0.08 -0.05
C ILE A 154 2.85 -1.43 -0.68
N GLY A 155 2.97 -2.48 0.13
CA GLY A 155 3.15 -3.85 -0.33
C GLY A 155 4.38 -4.54 0.26
N ASN A 156 5.37 -3.80 0.75
CA ASN A 156 6.57 -4.39 1.36
C ASN A 156 6.21 -5.37 2.49
N ASN A 157 5.31 -4.99 3.37
CA ASN A 157 4.90 -5.81 4.50
C ASN A 157 4.05 -7.03 4.10
N ASN A 158 3.43 -7.02 2.92
CA ASN A 158 2.79 -8.22 2.39
C ASN A 158 3.83 -9.31 2.16
N MET A 159 4.99 -8.97 1.60
CA MET A 159 6.07 -9.91 1.37
C MET A 159 6.76 -10.34 2.66
N PHE A 160 6.93 -9.40 3.60
CA PHE A 160 7.65 -9.67 4.84
C PHE A 160 6.84 -10.49 5.85
N PHE A 161 5.58 -10.12 6.09
CA PHE A 161 4.75 -10.73 7.14
C PHE A 161 3.77 -11.80 6.63
N THR A 162 3.47 -11.80 5.36
CA THR A 162 2.51 -12.74 4.76
C THR A 162 3.02 -13.26 3.40
N PRO A 163 4.23 -13.87 3.37
CA PRO A 163 4.84 -14.31 2.12
C PRO A 163 4.03 -15.40 1.40
N GLU A 164 3.15 -16.09 2.10
CA GLU A 164 2.24 -17.08 1.54
C GLU A 164 1.17 -16.48 0.61
N THR A 165 0.94 -15.16 0.65
CA THR A 165 0.04 -14.49 -0.29
C THR A 165 0.53 -14.56 -1.72
N GLY A 166 1.86 -14.58 -1.91
CA GLY A 166 2.50 -14.58 -3.21
C GLY A 166 2.55 -13.21 -3.89
N VAL A 167 3.50 -13.07 -4.79
CA VAL A 167 3.84 -11.79 -5.44
C VAL A 167 2.71 -11.21 -6.29
N ALA A 168 1.99 -12.06 -7.05
CA ALA A 168 0.90 -11.61 -7.91
C ALA A 168 -0.29 -11.06 -7.09
N ALA A 169 -0.62 -11.70 -5.96
CA ALA A 169 -1.69 -11.23 -5.09
C ALA A 169 -1.30 -9.93 -4.36
N ALA A 170 -0.04 -9.77 -3.97
CA ALA A 170 0.44 -8.52 -3.39
C ALA A 170 0.38 -7.36 -4.40
N ALA A 171 0.80 -7.60 -5.65
CA ALA A 171 0.65 -6.63 -6.73
C ALA A 171 -0.81 -6.25 -6.97
N LYS A 172 -1.72 -7.23 -6.97
CA LYS A 172 -3.16 -6.99 -7.06
C LYS A 172 -3.69 -6.16 -5.87
N GLY A 173 -3.13 -6.36 -4.68
CA GLY A 173 -3.42 -5.53 -3.51
C GLY A 173 -3.02 -4.07 -3.72
N VAL A 174 -1.86 -3.80 -4.32
CA VAL A 174 -1.42 -2.44 -4.69
C VAL A 174 -2.37 -1.82 -5.70
N GLU A 175 -2.74 -2.55 -6.74
CA GLU A 175 -3.74 -2.10 -7.73
C GLU A 175 -5.08 -1.77 -7.05
N THR A 176 -5.54 -2.63 -6.16
CA THR A 176 -6.81 -2.42 -5.45
C THR A 176 -6.78 -1.15 -4.60
N CYS A 177 -5.67 -0.89 -3.91
CA CYS A 177 -5.47 0.37 -3.19
C CYS A 177 -5.50 1.58 -4.14
N ALA A 178 -4.82 1.47 -5.29
CA ALA A 178 -4.78 2.54 -6.29
C ALA A 178 -6.17 2.84 -6.85
N ARG A 179 -6.94 1.83 -7.22
CA ARG A 179 -8.32 1.97 -7.72
C ARG A 179 -9.25 2.57 -6.66
N ASN A 180 -9.18 2.10 -5.41
CA ASN A 180 -9.97 2.64 -4.31
C ASN A 180 -9.67 4.14 -4.07
N LEU A 181 -8.40 4.53 -4.12
CA LEU A 181 -8.01 5.94 -4.02
C LEU A 181 -8.53 6.77 -5.20
N ARG A 182 -8.48 6.23 -6.42
CA ARG A 182 -9.02 6.91 -7.61
C ARG A 182 -10.54 7.07 -7.53
N GLU A 183 -11.25 6.08 -7.01
CA GLU A 183 -12.70 6.14 -6.80
C GLU A 183 -13.07 7.20 -5.76
N LYS A 184 -12.35 7.25 -4.63
CA LYS A 184 -12.58 8.24 -3.57
C LYS A 184 -12.20 9.66 -3.97
N PHE A 185 -11.20 9.81 -4.85
CA PHE A 185 -10.63 11.09 -5.25
C PHE A 185 -10.49 11.18 -6.78
N PRO A 186 -11.61 11.24 -7.52
CA PRO A 186 -11.58 11.21 -8.98
C PRO A 186 -10.83 12.39 -9.61
N ASP A 187 -10.71 13.50 -8.91
CA ASP A 187 -10.00 14.68 -9.41
C ASP A 187 -8.50 14.69 -9.08
N ALA A 188 -8.07 13.91 -8.10
CA ALA A 188 -6.67 13.85 -7.71
C ALA A 188 -5.80 13.12 -8.74
N GLU A 189 -4.56 13.56 -8.91
CA GLU A 189 -3.52 12.76 -9.57
C GLU A 189 -3.00 11.71 -8.57
N LEU A 190 -2.79 10.48 -9.02
CA LEU A 190 -2.27 9.41 -8.20
C LEU A 190 -0.87 8.99 -8.68
N ILE A 191 0.10 9.06 -7.80
CA ILE A 191 1.44 8.52 -8.01
C ILE A 191 1.52 7.20 -7.23
N VAL A 192 1.67 6.09 -7.94
CA VAL A 192 1.92 4.78 -7.35
C VAL A 192 3.41 4.51 -7.41
N ALA A 193 4.09 4.60 -6.28
CA ALA A 193 5.49 4.23 -6.19
C ALA A 193 5.58 2.70 -6.04
N LYS A 194 6.42 2.07 -6.86
CA LYS A 194 6.78 0.68 -6.70
C LYS A 194 7.48 0.44 -5.37
N ILE A 195 7.44 -0.79 -4.90
CA ILE A 195 8.07 -1.19 -3.64
C ILE A 195 9.58 -1.01 -3.78
N LEU A 196 10.19 -0.32 -2.83
CA LEU A 196 11.64 -0.09 -2.83
C LEU A 196 12.39 -1.42 -2.62
N PRO A 197 13.46 -1.68 -3.39
CA PRO A 197 14.30 -2.83 -3.12
C PRO A 197 14.91 -2.68 -1.73
N CYS A 198 14.81 -3.70 -0.92
CA CYS A 198 15.35 -3.69 0.44
C CYS A 198 15.90 -5.07 0.81
N HIS A 199 16.60 -5.17 1.94
CA HIS A 199 17.29 -6.36 2.40
C HIS A 199 18.54 -6.75 1.58
N ALA A 200 19.09 -7.92 1.89
CA ALA A 200 20.24 -8.45 1.19
C ALA A 200 19.86 -9.00 -0.19
N PRO A 201 20.67 -8.78 -1.22
CA PRO A 201 20.51 -9.45 -2.50
C PRO A 201 20.41 -10.96 -2.33
N LYS A 202 19.60 -11.61 -3.17
CA LYS A 202 19.31 -13.05 -3.11
C LYS A 202 18.61 -13.53 -1.82
N SER A 203 18.20 -12.63 -0.93
CA SER A 203 17.24 -13.01 0.08
C SER A 203 15.86 -13.19 -0.57
N ARG A 204 15.05 -14.09 -0.04
CA ARG A 204 13.68 -14.29 -0.53
C ARG A 204 12.90 -12.97 -0.60
N PHE A 205 13.00 -12.13 0.40
CA PHE A 205 12.29 -10.85 0.45
C PHE A 205 12.72 -9.90 -0.67
N TYR A 206 14.01 -9.81 -0.95
CA TYR A 206 14.53 -8.99 -2.03
C TYR A 206 13.98 -9.47 -3.38
N GLU A 207 14.02 -10.77 -3.63
CA GLU A 207 13.52 -11.37 -4.87
C GLU A 207 12.01 -11.20 -5.01
N ASP A 208 11.24 -11.45 -3.94
CA ASP A 208 9.79 -11.28 -3.93
C ASP A 208 9.37 -9.83 -4.19
N ILE A 209 10.14 -8.83 -3.70
CA ILE A 209 9.91 -7.41 -4.00
C ILE A 209 10.09 -7.13 -5.49
N LEU A 210 11.19 -7.59 -6.08
CA LEU A 210 11.44 -7.36 -7.52
C LEU A 210 10.39 -8.06 -8.39
N LEU A 211 9.99 -9.28 -8.03
CA LEU A 211 8.93 -10.02 -8.70
C LEU A 211 7.57 -9.32 -8.54
N THR A 212 7.26 -8.81 -7.34
CA THR A 212 6.02 -8.04 -7.12
C THR A 212 5.99 -6.78 -7.97
N ASN A 213 7.11 -6.06 -8.08
CA ASN A 213 7.22 -4.89 -8.94
C ASN A 213 7.03 -5.25 -10.43
N ALA A 214 7.54 -6.40 -10.86
CA ALA A 214 7.31 -6.91 -12.22
C ALA A 214 5.82 -7.30 -12.45
N GLU A 215 5.12 -7.81 -11.44
CA GLU A 215 3.67 -8.03 -11.53
C GLU A 215 2.91 -6.69 -11.57
N ILE A 216 3.32 -5.67 -10.82
CA ILE A 216 2.73 -4.32 -10.88
C ILE A 216 2.84 -3.75 -12.31
N ASP A 217 3.95 -3.96 -13.01
CA ASP A 217 4.10 -3.51 -14.41
C ASP A 217 3.06 -4.13 -15.35
N LYS A 218 2.68 -5.37 -15.13
CA LYS A 218 1.68 -6.08 -15.95
C LYS A 218 0.26 -5.54 -15.75
N LEU A 219 -0.02 -4.87 -14.64
CA LEU A 219 -1.35 -4.33 -14.31
C LEU A 219 -1.73 -3.09 -15.12
N ASN A 220 -0.77 -2.52 -15.87
CA ASN A 220 -0.98 -1.35 -16.73
C ASN A 220 -1.74 -0.19 -16.04
N LEU A 221 -1.35 0.12 -14.82
CA LEU A 221 -1.98 1.20 -14.03
C LEU A 221 -1.98 2.54 -14.75
N GLY A 222 -0.96 2.79 -15.57
CA GLY A 222 -0.85 4.00 -16.38
C GLY A 222 -1.87 4.14 -17.51
N ALA A 223 -2.74 3.15 -17.73
CA ALA A 223 -3.88 3.29 -18.64
C ALA A 223 -4.90 4.32 -18.12
N ASP A 224 -5.00 4.52 -16.80
CA ASP A 224 -5.69 5.69 -16.24
C ASP A 224 -4.78 6.91 -16.37
N PRO A 225 -5.18 7.96 -17.13
CA PRO A 225 -4.34 9.14 -17.40
C PRO A 225 -4.00 9.93 -16.12
N LYS A 226 -4.68 9.68 -15.02
CA LYS A 226 -4.42 10.28 -13.72
C LYS A 226 -3.55 9.41 -12.81
N ILE A 227 -3.11 8.24 -13.26
CA ILE A 227 -2.16 7.38 -12.54
C ILE A 227 -0.78 7.48 -13.19
N ARG A 228 0.23 7.70 -12.36
CA ARG A 228 1.64 7.64 -12.73
C ARG A 228 2.34 6.59 -11.87
N VAL A 229 3.03 5.67 -12.50
CA VAL A 229 3.86 4.70 -11.77
C VAL A 229 5.26 5.29 -11.62
N LEU A 230 5.76 5.34 -10.39
CA LEU A 230 7.10 5.79 -10.06
C LEU A 230 7.96 4.57 -9.69
N ASP A 231 8.90 4.25 -10.56
CA ASP A 231 9.90 3.22 -10.31
C ASP A 231 11.20 3.86 -9.82
N LEU A 232 11.62 3.49 -8.63
CA LEU A 232 12.85 3.95 -7.98
C LEU A 232 13.90 2.84 -7.91
N THR A 233 13.65 1.67 -8.47
CA THR A 233 14.50 0.49 -8.32
C THR A 233 15.95 0.79 -8.69
N ALA A 234 16.19 1.40 -9.86
CA ALA A 234 17.52 1.74 -10.32
C ALA A 234 18.22 2.85 -9.48
N ASP A 235 17.42 3.73 -8.87
CA ASP A 235 17.95 4.79 -8.01
C ASP A 235 18.49 4.24 -6.69
N PHE A 236 17.94 3.11 -6.22
CA PHE A 236 18.26 2.49 -4.94
C PHE A 236 19.17 1.27 -5.04
N LEU A 237 19.48 0.79 -6.26
CA LEU A 237 20.41 -0.31 -6.50
C LEU A 237 21.74 0.16 -7.11
N ASN A 238 22.80 -0.51 -6.72
CA ASN A 238 24.09 -0.46 -7.42
C ASN A 238 24.03 -1.29 -8.71
N ALA A 239 25.01 -1.14 -9.58
CA ALA A 239 25.09 -1.88 -10.85
C ALA A 239 25.18 -3.40 -10.66
N ASP A 240 25.67 -3.88 -9.52
CA ASP A 240 25.76 -5.29 -9.16
C ASP A 240 24.46 -5.85 -8.53
N GLY A 241 23.39 -5.04 -8.47
CA GLY A 241 22.10 -5.39 -7.88
C GLY A 241 22.06 -5.30 -6.35
N THR A 242 23.12 -4.88 -5.68
CA THR A 242 23.08 -4.62 -4.24
C THR A 242 22.38 -3.29 -3.94
N ILE A 243 21.73 -3.19 -2.76
CA ILE A 243 21.14 -1.93 -2.32
C ILE A 243 22.25 -0.88 -2.06
N LYS A 244 21.98 0.37 -2.38
CA LYS A 244 22.83 1.51 -2.01
C LYS A 244 22.67 1.79 -0.52
N LYS A 245 23.48 1.14 0.32
CA LYS A 245 23.36 1.20 1.79
C LYS A 245 23.27 2.60 2.38
N ALA A 246 23.92 3.60 1.75
CA ALA A 246 23.84 4.99 2.20
C ALA A 246 22.42 5.58 2.15
N LEU A 247 21.52 5.00 1.34
CA LEU A 247 20.13 5.43 1.20
C LEU A 247 19.19 4.78 2.24
N TYR A 248 19.73 3.87 3.05
CA TYR A 248 18.96 3.13 4.05
C TYR A 248 19.50 3.33 5.46
N THR A 249 18.64 3.12 6.44
CA THR A 249 19.04 2.94 7.83
C THR A 249 19.74 1.56 8.00
N PRO A 250 20.39 1.29 9.14
CA PRO A 250 21.11 0.03 9.35
C PRO A 250 20.28 -1.25 9.19
N ASP A 251 18.94 -1.15 9.23
CA ASP A 251 18.05 -2.29 9.01
C ASP A 251 17.90 -2.68 7.54
N ASN A 252 18.42 -1.86 6.59
CA ASN A 252 18.31 -2.05 5.15
C ASN A 252 16.85 -2.11 4.62
N ILE A 253 15.92 -1.50 5.32
CA ILE A 253 14.50 -1.41 4.96
C ILE A 253 14.06 0.04 4.91
N HIS A 254 14.26 0.77 6.01
CA HIS A 254 13.84 2.15 6.13
C HIS A 254 14.88 3.09 5.52
N LEU A 255 14.41 4.24 5.07
CA LEU A 255 15.28 5.19 4.37
C LEU A 255 16.04 6.08 5.34
N SER A 256 17.30 6.34 4.99
CA SER A 256 18.09 7.42 5.57
C SER A 256 17.59 8.79 5.09
N PRO A 257 18.03 9.92 5.68
CA PRO A 257 17.77 11.25 5.12
C PRO A 257 18.20 11.38 3.66
N GLU A 258 19.30 10.76 3.26
CA GLU A 258 19.78 10.70 1.87
C GLU A 258 18.85 9.86 0.99
N GLY A 259 18.28 8.79 1.51
CA GLY A 259 17.28 7.98 0.82
C GLY A 259 16.02 8.78 0.52
N TYR A 260 15.52 9.54 1.50
CA TYR A 260 14.38 10.43 1.26
C TYR A 260 14.73 11.56 0.28
N ALA A 261 15.95 12.08 0.28
CA ALA A 261 16.39 13.06 -0.70
C ALA A 261 16.44 12.48 -2.13
N ALA A 262 16.93 11.24 -2.29
CA ALA A 262 16.93 10.54 -3.56
C ALA A 262 15.50 10.27 -4.06
N TYR A 263 14.60 9.84 -3.18
CA TYR A 263 13.18 9.67 -3.50
C TYR A 263 12.55 11.00 -3.94
N ALA A 264 12.79 12.07 -3.16
CA ALA A 264 12.27 13.41 -3.45
C ALA A 264 12.72 13.92 -4.83
N ALA A 265 13.97 13.68 -5.21
CA ALA A 265 14.51 14.09 -6.51
C ALA A 265 13.70 13.51 -7.69
N ARG A 266 13.22 12.28 -7.55
CA ARG A 266 12.37 11.61 -8.56
C ARG A 266 10.89 12.01 -8.45
N LEU A 267 10.42 12.31 -7.26
CA LEU A 267 9.04 12.70 -7.02
C LEU A 267 8.76 14.15 -7.44
N LYS A 268 9.73 15.06 -7.25
CA LYS A 268 9.59 16.48 -7.52
C LYS A 268 9.03 16.83 -8.91
N PRO A 269 9.58 16.32 -10.02
CA PRO A 269 9.05 16.64 -11.35
C PRO A 269 7.62 16.15 -11.57
N LEU A 270 7.22 15.04 -10.92
CA LEU A 270 5.85 14.53 -11.00
C LEU A 270 4.87 15.47 -10.27
N LEU A 271 5.25 15.97 -9.08
CA LEU A 271 4.45 16.92 -8.32
C LEU A 271 4.36 18.29 -9.01
N GLU A 272 5.40 18.72 -9.72
CA GLU A 272 5.38 19.97 -10.51
C GLU A 272 4.46 19.85 -11.72
N ALA A 273 4.42 18.69 -12.37
CA ALA A 273 3.54 18.44 -13.51
C ALA A 273 2.06 18.46 -13.12
N THR A 274 1.71 18.05 -11.89
CA THR A 274 0.32 18.07 -11.39
C THR A 274 -0.15 19.48 -11.04
N SER A 275 0.75 20.41 -10.72
CA SER A 275 0.41 21.80 -10.36
C SER A 275 0.10 22.70 -11.56
N LYS A 276 0.40 22.24 -12.76
CA LYS A 276 0.21 23.02 -14.01
C LYS A 276 -1.10 22.68 -14.73
N ARG A 277 -1.87 21.75 -14.18
CA ARG A 277 -3.18 21.34 -14.70
C ARG A 277 -4.29 21.84 -13.77
#